data_16f302e0bb096b0297fb081ec19a0353
#
_entry.id   16f302e0bb096b0297fb081ec19a0353
#
_cell.length_a   1.000
_cell.length_b   1.000
_cell.length_c   1.000
_cell.angle_alpha   90.00
_cell.angle_beta   90.00
_cell.angle_gamma   90.00
#
_symmetry.space_group_name_H-M   'P 1'
#
loop_
_entity.id
_entity.type
_entity.pdbx_description
1 polymer ?
#
loop_
_entity_poly.entity_id
_entity_poly.type
_entity_poly.pdbx_seq_one_letter_code
_entity_poly.pdbx_strand_id
1 'polypeptide(L)'
;MRKIKLNKDTEMTVDVIKYVLELHKEEAKRINKLKDYYNNNNDIVYREYNNGNKPKNKIANPYASYITNTAVGYFLGKPVSYTNIENFEAIKDLLVYNDEADNNTTLAKMSSICGYGIEIMYVDEDANIRFASIDPSECAVVYDNTLQENIMFAIRYYDEKIINSEDTITHVEVYDKNNITYYIKEHDSIRFVDQVPHYFLDVPVSVYINNDERFGDFEKIKPLIDAYDKTQSDSANDFESFTHAYLVISGYLMDEESAKDIENQNIINFTDNEGKAEYLIKNIQDSALENYKNRLDNDIHRFSCVPNMSDEKFSNNSSGVALSYKLMSLENLVGIKEAKFRKGLLRRLELMCNFLKIKTNSEMSYMEIQPIFTRNKPFNDTEIADTMQKLTGILSEETILALSPYVDDVASEMERKKNEANSLYEDNYSDLGMENTENE
;
A
#
# COMPACT_ATOMS: atom_id res chain seq x y z
N MET A 1 -4.94 -16.91 -0.86
CA MET A 1 -4.63 -16.97 0.56
C MET A 1 -5.79 -17.53 1.36
N ARG A 2 -5.52 -18.40 2.32
CA ARG A 2 -6.58 -19.02 3.13
C ARG A 2 -6.66 -18.31 4.48
N LYS A 3 -7.88 -17.94 4.90
CA LYS A 3 -8.14 -17.59 6.29
C LYS A 3 -7.88 -18.80 7.17
N ILE A 4 -7.25 -18.61 8.30
CA ILE A 4 -7.15 -19.67 9.33
C ILE A 4 -8.52 -19.74 10.00
N LYS A 5 -9.19 -20.90 9.90
CA LYS A 5 -10.51 -21.14 10.48
C LYS A 5 -10.45 -22.31 11.43
N LEU A 6 -11.04 -22.14 12.59
CA LEU A 6 -11.20 -23.19 13.59
C LEU A 6 -12.67 -23.35 13.96
N ASN A 7 -13.00 -24.43 14.64
CA ASN A 7 -14.34 -24.60 15.21
C ASN A 7 -14.55 -23.50 16.28
N LYS A 8 -15.74 -22.90 16.29
CA LYS A 8 -16.11 -21.85 17.26
C LYS A 8 -15.92 -22.26 18.73
N ASP A 9 -16.01 -23.57 19.02
CA ASP A 9 -15.89 -24.13 20.36
C ASP A 9 -14.43 -24.54 20.70
N THR A 10 -13.46 -24.19 19.84
CA THR A 10 -12.05 -24.48 20.07
C THR A 10 -11.51 -23.61 21.21
N GLU A 11 -11.10 -24.25 22.31
CA GLU A 11 -10.43 -23.58 23.41
C GLU A 11 -8.99 -23.21 23.06
N MET A 12 -8.52 -22.06 23.56
CA MET A 12 -7.16 -21.60 23.37
C MET A 12 -6.20 -22.41 24.28
N THR A 13 -5.42 -23.28 23.66
CA THR A 13 -4.38 -24.07 24.31
C THR A 13 -3.02 -23.81 23.65
N VAL A 14 -1.93 -24.19 24.33
CA VAL A 14 -0.58 -24.09 23.76
C VAL A 14 -0.46 -24.87 22.44
N ASP A 15 -1.15 -26.01 22.33
CA ASP A 15 -1.14 -26.80 21.08
C ASP A 15 -1.87 -26.09 19.93
N VAL A 16 -2.96 -25.39 20.23
CA VAL A 16 -3.67 -24.55 19.24
C VAL A 16 -2.76 -23.38 18.81
N ILE A 17 -2.05 -22.76 19.73
CA ILE A 17 -1.09 -21.69 19.39
C ILE A 17 -0.01 -22.23 18.43
N LYS A 18 0.61 -23.36 18.75
CA LYS A 18 1.63 -24.00 17.90
C LYS A 18 1.09 -24.29 16.51
N TYR A 19 -0.11 -24.87 16.44
CA TYR A 19 -0.78 -25.20 15.18
C TYR A 19 -1.04 -23.96 14.31
N VAL A 20 -1.56 -22.89 14.89
CA VAL A 20 -1.82 -21.64 14.19
C VAL A 20 -0.53 -20.98 13.70
N LEU A 21 0.52 -20.96 14.53
CA LEU A 21 1.82 -20.42 14.13
C LEU A 21 2.44 -21.20 12.97
N GLU A 22 2.32 -22.52 12.96
CA GLU A 22 2.81 -23.34 11.84
C GLU A 22 2.01 -23.10 10.54
N LEU A 23 0.69 -22.98 10.62
CA LEU A 23 -0.12 -22.60 9.47
C LEU A 23 0.21 -21.20 8.93
N HIS A 24 0.51 -20.25 9.84
CA HIS A 24 0.82 -18.87 9.44
C HIS A 24 2.19 -18.73 8.80
N LYS A 25 3.12 -19.63 9.06
CA LYS A 25 4.49 -19.59 8.57
C LYS A 25 4.61 -19.52 7.04
N GLU A 26 3.76 -20.30 6.33
CA GLU A 26 3.72 -20.25 4.87
C GLU A 26 3.16 -18.90 4.36
N GLU A 27 2.19 -18.36 5.06
CA GLU A 27 1.64 -17.04 4.75
C GLU A 27 2.67 -15.93 5.02
N ALA A 28 3.40 -15.99 6.13
CA ALA A 28 4.47 -15.05 6.45
C ALA A 28 5.57 -15.06 5.38
N LYS A 29 5.95 -16.24 4.84
CA LYS A 29 6.89 -16.33 3.70
C LYS A 29 6.36 -15.61 2.46
N ARG A 30 5.07 -15.82 2.12
CA ARG A 30 4.42 -15.12 1.00
C ARG A 30 4.46 -13.61 1.19
N ILE A 31 4.06 -13.14 2.38
CA ILE A 31 4.04 -11.71 2.72
C ILE A 31 5.44 -11.11 2.62
N ASN A 32 6.44 -11.75 3.22
CA ASN A 32 7.83 -11.26 3.17
C ASN A 32 8.34 -11.18 1.73
N LYS A 33 8.00 -12.16 0.89
CA LYS A 33 8.34 -12.10 -0.54
C LYS A 33 7.70 -10.93 -1.28
N LEU A 34 6.44 -10.59 -0.96
CA LEU A 34 5.79 -9.42 -1.55
C LEU A 34 6.40 -8.10 -1.04
N LYS A 35 6.80 -8.05 0.22
CA LYS A 35 7.54 -6.91 0.79
C LYS A 35 8.91 -6.74 0.13
N ASP A 36 9.61 -7.84 -0.19
CA ASP A 36 10.85 -7.80 -0.95
C ASP A 36 10.64 -7.10 -2.31
N TYR A 37 9.60 -7.48 -3.06
CA TYR A 37 9.28 -6.83 -4.33
C TYR A 37 8.93 -5.35 -4.18
N TYR A 38 8.18 -5.01 -3.14
CA TYR A 38 7.89 -3.60 -2.85
C TYR A 38 9.17 -2.80 -2.57
N ASN A 39 10.13 -3.40 -1.89
CA ASN A 39 11.45 -2.82 -1.58
C ASN A 39 12.47 -2.95 -2.71
N ASN A 40 12.04 -3.36 -3.90
CA ASN A 40 12.87 -3.57 -5.10
C ASN A 40 13.91 -4.70 -4.95
N ASN A 41 13.67 -5.64 -4.06
CA ASN A 41 14.45 -6.88 -3.90
C ASN A 41 13.81 -8.03 -4.70
N ASN A 42 13.60 -7.81 -5.99
CA ASN A 42 12.98 -8.77 -6.92
C ASN A 42 13.82 -10.04 -7.06
N ASP A 43 13.22 -11.12 -7.60
CA ASP A 43 13.90 -12.41 -7.79
C ASP A 43 15.17 -12.30 -8.65
N ILE A 44 15.24 -11.33 -9.55
CA ILE A 44 16.42 -11.07 -10.38
C ILE A 44 17.69 -10.78 -9.55
N VAL A 45 17.57 -10.15 -8.38
CA VAL A 45 18.71 -9.83 -7.50
C VAL A 45 19.40 -11.08 -7.02
N TYR A 46 18.66 -12.17 -6.85
CA TYR A 46 19.14 -13.47 -6.38
C TYR A 46 19.54 -14.43 -7.52
N ARG A 47 19.39 -13.99 -8.80
CA ARG A 47 19.75 -14.81 -9.96
C ARG A 47 21.22 -15.17 -9.92
N GLU A 48 21.52 -16.47 -10.04
CA GLU A 48 22.89 -16.97 -10.19
C GLU A 48 23.26 -17.08 -11.68
N TYR A 49 24.51 -16.71 -11.98
CA TYR A 49 25.10 -16.83 -13.32
C TYR A 49 26.27 -17.80 -13.27
N ASN A 50 26.16 -18.92 -13.99
CA ASN A 50 27.19 -19.94 -14.05
C ASN A 50 28.28 -19.66 -15.11
N ASN A 51 28.40 -18.45 -15.63
CA ASN A 51 29.17 -18.12 -16.83
C ASN A 51 30.43 -17.30 -16.53
N GLY A 52 31.40 -17.82 -15.76
CA GLY A 52 32.76 -17.27 -15.68
C GLY A 52 32.87 -15.74 -15.62
N ASN A 53 33.66 -15.13 -16.53
CA ASN A 53 33.91 -13.68 -16.59
C ASN A 53 32.87 -12.85 -17.38
N LYS A 54 31.72 -13.41 -17.73
CA LYS A 54 30.67 -12.64 -18.43
C LYS A 54 29.98 -11.65 -17.52
N PRO A 55 29.44 -10.52 -18.06
CA PRO A 55 28.67 -9.55 -17.29
C PRO A 55 27.51 -10.20 -16.52
N LYS A 56 27.24 -9.69 -15.32
CA LYS A 56 26.26 -10.27 -14.40
C LYS A 56 25.32 -9.19 -13.87
N ASN A 57 24.81 -8.36 -14.78
CA ASN A 57 23.86 -7.29 -14.41
C ASN A 57 22.56 -7.90 -13.85
N LYS A 58 22.08 -7.31 -12.75
CA LYS A 58 20.87 -7.70 -12.06
C LYS A 58 20.05 -6.43 -11.82
N ILE A 59 19.22 -6.09 -12.78
CA ILE A 59 18.45 -4.86 -12.78
C ILE A 59 17.03 -5.20 -12.31
N ALA A 60 16.68 -4.76 -11.10
CA ALA A 60 15.35 -4.83 -10.56
C ALA A 60 14.61 -3.51 -10.85
N ASN A 61 13.38 -3.60 -11.34
CA ASN A 61 12.56 -2.44 -11.65
C ASN A 61 11.44 -2.27 -10.59
N PRO A 62 11.22 -1.05 -10.07
CA PRO A 62 10.36 -0.81 -8.91
C PRO A 62 8.86 -0.77 -9.26
N TYR A 63 8.37 -1.64 -10.16
CA TYR A 63 6.96 -1.69 -10.53
C TYR A 63 6.03 -1.96 -9.34
N ALA A 64 6.44 -2.82 -8.41
CA ALA A 64 5.63 -3.16 -7.25
C ALA A 64 5.37 -1.92 -6.35
N SER A 65 6.41 -1.12 -6.10
CA SER A 65 6.25 0.11 -5.33
C SER A 65 5.49 1.19 -6.10
N TYR A 66 5.72 1.31 -7.42
CA TYR A 66 4.97 2.24 -8.26
C TYR A 66 3.46 1.94 -8.22
N ILE A 67 3.08 0.69 -8.47
CA ILE A 67 1.67 0.26 -8.46
C ILE A 67 1.03 0.51 -7.10
N THR A 68 1.70 0.08 -6.03
CA THR A 68 1.20 0.25 -4.66
C THR A 68 1.02 1.72 -4.31
N ASN A 69 2.05 2.54 -4.50
CA ASN A 69 2.04 3.94 -4.10
C ASN A 69 1.02 4.76 -4.92
N THR A 70 0.88 4.45 -6.22
CA THR A 70 -0.13 5.10 -7.07
C THR A 70 -1.54 4.73 -6.63
N ALA A 71 -1.82 3.45 -6.38
CA ALA A 71 -3.14 3.00 -5.93
C ALA A 71 -3.52 3.56 -4.56
N VAL A 72 -2.58 3.56 -3.59
CA VAL A 72 -2.80 4.11 -2.24
C VAL A 72 -2.94 5.63 -2.27
N GLY A 73 -2.08 6.34 -3.00
CA GLY A 73 -2.16 7.79 -3.14
C GLY A 73 -3.45 8.26 -3.84
N TYR A 74 -3.98 7.47 -4.77
CA TYR A 74 -5.28 7.74 -5.38
C TYR A 74 -6.43 7.46 -4.40
N PHE A 75 -6.33 6.41 -3.59
CA PHE A 75 -7.36 5.97 -2.65
C PHE A 75 -7.46 6.85 -1.39
N LEU A 76 -6.33 7.06 -0.70
CA LEU A 76 -6.21 7.77 0.58
C LEU A 76 -5.26 8.98 0.52
N GLY A 77 -5.08 9.57 -0.64
CA GLY A 77 -4.32 10.82 -0.78
C GLY A 77 -5.00 12.03 -0.12
N LYS A 78 -6.27 11.87 0.26
CA LYS A 78 -6.99 12.75 1.18
C LYS A 78 -7.41 11.95 2.41
N PRO A 79 -7.37 12.54 3.62
CA PRO A 79 -7.83 11.89 4.85
C PRO A 79 -9.29 11.42 4.73
N VAL A 80 -9.64 10.35 5.46
CA VAL A 80 -11.01 9.89 5.57
C VAL A 80 -11.78 10.88 6.44
N SER A 81 -12.94 11.31 5.99
CA SER A 81 -13.90 12.08 6.82
C SER A 81 -15.03 11.16 7.32
N TYR A 82 -15.77 11.61 8.30
CA TYR A 82 -16.82 10.81 8.92
C TYR A 82 -18.11 11.62 9.02
N THR A 83 -19.25 11.02 8.66
CA THR A 83 -20.55 11.64 8.89
C THR A 83 -20.83 11.76 10.39
N ASN A 84 -21.53 12.83 10.80
CA ASN A 84 -21.98 13.03 12.17
C ASN A 84 -20.88 13.02 13.25
N ILE A 85 -19.59 13.09 12.88
CA ILE A 85 -18.48 12.97 13.84
C ILE A 85 -18.52 14.06 14.93
N GLU A 86 -19.09 15.21 14.63
CA GLU A 86 -19.25 16.32 15.58
C GLU A 86 -20.17 15.96 16.76
N ASN A 87 -21.05 14.97 16.59
CA ASN A 87 -21.90 14.46 17.68
C ASN A 87 -21.16 13.44 18.57
N PHE A 88 -19.91 13.07 18.21
CA PHE A 88 -19.11 12.04 18.85
C PHE A 88 -17.71 12.56 19.19
N GLU A 89 -17.63 13.68 19.91
CA GLU A 89 -16.39 14.39 20.25
C GLU A 89 -15.31 13.46 20.82
N ALA A 90 -15.69 12.56 21.73
CA ALA A 90 -14.73 11.60 22.30
C ALA A 90 -14.09 10.67 21.26
N ILE A 91 -14.83 10.28 20.21
CA ILE A 91 -14.28 9.47 19.11
C ILE A 91 -13.40 10.33 18.21
N LYS A 92 -13.83 11.55 17.89
CA LYS A 92 -13.06 12.53 17.11
C LYS A 92 -11.70 12.80 17.75
N ASP A 93 -11.68 13.07 19.06
CA ASP A 93 -10.44 13.30 19.81
C ASP A 93 -9.52 12.08 19.80
N LEU A 94 -10.07 10.87 19.92
CA LEU A 94 -9.29 9.64 19.85
C LEU A 94 -8.70 9.41 18.46
N LEU A 95 -9.41 9.72 17.38
CA LEU A 95 -8.89 9.61 16.01
C LEU A 95 -7.72 10.59 15.79
N VAL A 96 -7.85 11.84 16.26
CA VAL A 96 -6.78 12.84 16.21
C VAL A 96 -5.60 12.41 17.09
N TYR A 97 -5.85 11.95 18.32
CA TYR A 97 -4.81 11.51 19.26
C TYR A 97 -3.94 10.37 18.71
N ASN A 98 -4.51 9.54 17.83
CA ASN A 98 -3.83 8.40 17.22
C ASN A 98 -3.26 8.66 15.84
N ASP A 99 -3.30 9.90 15.33
CA ASP A 99 -2.90 10.22 13.95
C ASP A 99 -3.53 9.25 12.92
N GLU A 100 -4.85 9.23 12.92
CA GLU A 100 -5.62 8.26 12.13
C GLU A 100 -5.27 8.29 10.64
N ALA A 101 -4.98 9.45 10.08
CA ALA A 101 -4.69 9.59 8.66
C ALA A 101 -3.40 8.86 8.25
N ASP A 102 -2.34 8.95 9.06
CA ASP A 102 -1.08 8.22 8.83
C ASP A 102 -1.28 6.72 9.02
N ASN A 103 -1.95 6.31 10.10
CA ASN A 103 -2.24 4.90 10.35
C ASN A 103 -3.09 4.27 9.22
N ASN A 104 -4.10 4.98 8.72
CA ASN A 104 -4.91 4.53 7.59
C ASN A 104 -4.08 4.36 6.31
N THR A 105 -3.18 5.29 6.03
CA THR A 105 -2.27 5.22 4.88
C THR A 105 -1.34 4.01 4.99
N THR A 106 -0.80 3.76 6.17
CA THR A 106 0.04 2.59 6.47
C THR A 106 -0.73 1.28 6.29
N LEU A 107 -1.97 1.19 6.80
CA LEU A 107 -2.83 0.01 6.64
C LEU A 107 -3.22 -0.23 5.17
N ALA A 108 -3.54 0.83 4.43
CA ALA A 108 -3.84 0.73 3.01
C ALA A 108 -2.62 0.29 2.19
N LYS A 109 -1.44 0.79 2.51
CA LYS A 109 -0.18 0.34 1.91
C LYS A 109 0.08 -1.14 2.20
N MET A 110 -0.06 -1.58 3.46
CA MET A 110 0.08 -2.99 3.81
C MET A 110 -0.95 -3.87 3.10
N SER A 111 -2.21 -3.42 3.02
CA SER A 111 -3.25 -4.17 2.30
C SER A 111 -2.95 -4.26 0.81
N SER A 112 -2.41 -3.21 0.19
CA SER A 112 -1.99 -3.20 -1.22
C SER A 112 -0.81 -4.13 -1.50
N ILE A 113 0.15 -4.24 -0.57
CA ILE A 113 1.33 -5.11 -0.70
C ILE A 113 0.96 -6.56 -0.37
N CYS A 114 0.41 -6.79 0.82
CA CYS A 114 0.25 -8.12 1.41
C CYS A 114 -1.11 -8.77 1.11
N GLY A 115 -2.08 -7.97 0.59
CA GLY A 115 -3.47 -8.36 0.38
C GLY A 115 -4.38 -8.07 1.58
N TYR A 116 -3.80 -7.70 2.73
CA TYR A 116 -4.50 -7.22 3.92
C TYR A 116 -3.54 -6.50 4.87
N GLY A 117 -4.07 -5.57 5.66
CA GLY A 117 -3.42 -4.93 6.80
C GLY A 117 -4.07 -5.38 8.10
N ILE A 118 -3.34 -5.33 9.19
CA ILE A 118 -3.82 -5.68 10.53
C ILE A 118 -3.58 -4.49 11.45
N GLU A 119 -4.59 -4.17 12.23
CA GLU A 119 -4.52 -3.18 13.29
C GLU A 119 -4.86 -3.83 14.61
N ILE A 120 -4.08 -3.53 15.65
CA ILE A 120 -4.36 -3.93 17.03
C ILE A 120 -4.66 -2.69 17.84
N MET A 121 -5.74 -2.77 18.64
CA MET A 121 -6.08 -1.75 19.62
C MET A 121 -5.56 -2.16 21.00
N TYR A 122 -5.05 -1.18 21.73
CA TYR A 122 -4.56 -1.36 23.10
C TYR A 122 -4.87 -0.11 23.94
N VAL A 123 -4.64 -0.19 25.23
CA VAL A 123 -4.86 0.90 26.17
C VAL A 123 -3.50 1.33 26.69
N ASP A 124 -3.23 2.64 26.65
CA ASP A 124 -1.98 3.19 27.18
C ASP A 124 -2.03 3.37 28.71
N GLU A 125 -0.93 3.85 29.31
CA GLU A 125 -0.81 4.06 30.75
C GLU A 125 -1.81 5.08 31.32
N ASP A 126 -2.26 6.01 30.47
CA ASP A 126 -3.26 7.03 30.82
C ASP A 126 -4.71 6.55 30.59
N ALA A 127 -4.91 5.27 30.32
CA ALA A 127 -6.19 4.64 29.99
C ALA A 127 -6.85 5.24 28.74
N ASN A 128 -6.08 5.68 27.75
CA ASN A 128 -6.58 6.08 26.45
C ASN A 128 -6.45 4.95 25.43
N ILE A 129 -7.39 4.90 24.49
CA ILE A 129 -7.33 3.95 23.37
C ILE A 129 -6.22 4.38 22.43
N ARG A 130 -5.35 3.42 22.11
CA ARG A 130 -4.37 3.49 21.05
C ARG A 130 -4.66 2.42 20.02
N PHE A 131 -4.28 2.67 18.77
CA PHE A 131 -4.28 1.65 17.73
C PHE A 131 -2.99 1.75 16.90
N ALA A 132 -2.50 0.61 16.48
CA ALA A 132 -1.28 0.51 15.71
C ALA A 132 -1.42 -0.51 14.59
N SER A 133 -0.87 -0.19 13.42
CA SER A 133 -0.72 -1.13 12.33
C SER A 133 0.37 -2.15 12.67
N ILE A 134 0.08 -3.42 12.46
CA ILE A 134 1.00 -4.54 12.71
C ILE A 134 1.34 -5.22 11.39
N ASP A 135 2.60 -5.64 11.26
CA ASP A 135 3.05 -6.40 10.09
C ASP A 135 2.25 -7.70 9.97
N PRO A 136 1.55 -7.94 8.84
CA PRO A 136 0.79 -9.16 8.67
C PRO A 136 1.63 -10.45 8.68
N SER A 137 2.96 -10.37 8.51
CA SER A 137 3.85 -11.53 8.65
C SER A 137 4.10 -11.94 10.10
N GLU A 138 3.75 -11.07 11.05
CA GLU A 138 3.95 -11.26 12.48
C GLU A 138 2.63 -11.44 13.25
N CYS A 139 1.50 -11.48 12.56
CA CYS A 139 0.19 -11.57 13.19
C CYS A 139 -0.76 -12.53 12.46
N ALA A 140 -1.15 -13.61 13.12
CA ALA A 140 -2.12 -14.58 12.64
C ALA A 140 -3.52 -14.28 13.20
N VAL A 141 -4.48 -14.00 12.33
CA VAL A 141 -5.89 -13.80 12.73
C VAL A 141 -6.68 -15.06 12.45
N VAL A 142 -7.36 -15.58 13.48
CA VAL A 142 -8.13 -16.81 13.44
C VAL A 142 -9.62 -16.51 13.50
N TYR A 143 -10.35 -17.13 12.58
CA TYR A 143 -11.79 -16.97 12.41
C TYR A 143 -12.55 -18.24 12.82
N ASP A 144 -13.80 -18.07 13.22
CA ASP A 144 -14.68 -19.20 13.39
C ASP A 144 -15.11 -19.77 12.01
N ASN A 145 -15.67 -20.98 12.03
CA ASN A 145 -16.17 -21.67 10.83
C ASN A 145 -17.66 -21.40 10.57
N THR A 146 -18.26 -20.40 11.24
CA THR A 146 -19.65 -19.98 11.00
C THR A 146 -19.78 -19.16 9.74
N LEU A 147 -21.01 -18.88 9.29
CA LEU A 147 -21.29 -18.03 8.14
C LEU A 147 -20.82 -16.57 8.36
N GLN A 148 -20.80 -16.10 9.60
CA GLN A 148 -20.36 -14.75 9.96
C GLN A 148 -18.85 -14.60 9.93
N GLU A 149 -18.10 -15.69 10.10
CA GLU A 149 -16.63 -15.70 10.14
C GLU A 149 -16.08 -14.67 11.15
N ASN A 150 -16.56 -14.75 12.41
CA ASN A 150 -16.10 -13.84 13.46
C ASN A 150 -14.64 -14.11 13.82
N ILE A 151 -13.92 -13.07 14.22
CA ILE A 151 -12.57 -13.22 14.76
C ILE A 151 -12.68 -13.88 16.14
N MET A 152 -12.08 -15.05 16.30
CA MET A 152 -12.03 -15.77 17.58
C MET A 152 -10.91 -15.27 18.46
N PHE A 153 -9.73 -15.09 17.87
CA PHE A 153 -8.53 -14.55 18.49
C PHE A 153 -7.50 -14.17 17.44
N ALA A 154 -6.50 -13.41 17.85
CA ALA A 154 -5.34 -13.12 17.04
C ALA A 154 -4.06 -13.45 17.83
N ILE A 155 -3.03 -13.89 17.13
CA ILE A 155 -1.73 -14.22 17.69
C ILE A 155 -0.70 -13.33 17.03
N ARG A 156 -0.14 -12.37 17.79
CA ARG A 156 1.02 -11.58 17.38
C ARG A 156 2.28 -12.28 17.90
N TYR A 157 3.32 -12.36 17.09
CA TYR A 157 4.59 -12.93 17.50
C TYR A 157 5.73 -12.17 16.84
N TYR A 158 6.80 -11.97 17.60
CA TYR A 158 7.99 -11.27 17.15
C TYR A 158 9.22 -11.77 17.88
N ASP A 159 10.36 -11.66 17.22
CA ASP A 159 11.63 -12.11 17.72
C ASP A 159 12.40 -10.96 18.40
N GLU A 160 12.84 -11.21 19.61
CA GLU A 160 13.75 -10.34 20.34
C GLU A 160 15.15 -10.97 20.39
N LYS A 161 16.14 -10.23 19.90
CA LYS A 161 17.55 -10.64 19.99
C LYS A 161 18.11 -10.28 21.35
N ILE A 162 18.70 -11.26 22.04
CA ILE A 162 19.39 -11.01 23.31
C ILE A 162 20.71 -10.30 23.01
N ILE A 163 20.94 -9.16 23.67
CA ILE A 163 22.18 -8.39 23.53
C ILE A 163 23.35 -9.27 23.92
N ASN A 164 24.39 -9.37 23.08
CA ASN A 164 25.59 -10.19 23.25
C ASN A 164 25.37 -11.72 23.24
N SER A 165 24.26 -12.21 22.67
CA SER A 165 24.01 -13.63 22.39
C SER A 165 23.56 -13.81 20.96
N GLU A 166 23.77 -15.01 20.41
CA GLU A 166 23.13 -15.43 19.15
C GLU A 166 21.71 -15.96 19.36
N ASP A 167 21.28 -16.08 20.62
CA ASP A 167 19.98 -16.60 20.97
C ASP A 167 18.88 -15.56 20.70
N THR A 168 17.74 -16.05 20.24
CA THR A 168 16.55 -15.26 19.95
C THR A 168 15.39 -15.80 20.78
N ILE A 169 14.68 -14.91 21.45
CA ILE A 169 13.45 -15.20 22.17
C ILE A 169 12.27 -14.74 21.31
N THR A 170 11.33 -15.63 21.03
CA THR A 170 10.09 -15.25 20.34
C THR A 170 9.02 -14.94 21.38
N HIS A 171 8.55 -13.69 21.41
CA HIS A 171 7.38 -13.28 22.18
C HIS A 171 6.13 -13.67 21.42
N VAL A 172 5.12 -14.16 22.12
CA VAL A 172 3.83 -14.55 21.56
C VAL A 172 2.73 -13.93 22.41
N GLU A 173 1.91 -13.11 21.78
CA GLU A 173 0.78 -12.43 22.39
C GLU A 173 -0.51 -12.95 21.79
N VAL A 174 -1.42 -13.41 22.62
CA VAL A 174 -2.72 -13.93 22.19
C VAL A 174 -3.82 -12.99 22.64
N TYR A 175 -4.52 -12.42 21.69
CA TYR A 175 -5.61 -11.50 21.89
C TYR A 175 -6.93 -12.26 21.73
N ASP A 176 -7.61 -12.54 22.81
CA ASP A 176 -8.96 -13.13 22.80
C ASP A 176 -10.04 -12.06 23.04
N LYS A 177 -11.27 -12.44 23.30
CA LYS A 177 -12.38 -11.52 23.50
C LYS A 177 -12.25 -10.63 24.75
N ASN A 178 -11.53 -11.11 25.78
CA ASN A 178 -11.48 -10.48 27.09
C ASN A 178 -10.07 -10.10 27.52
N ASN A 179 -9.06 -10.89 27.11
CA ASN A 179 -7.71 -10.83 27.64
C ASN A 179 -6.64 -10.77 26.54
N ILE A 180 -5.48 -10.25 26.93
CA ILE A 180 -4.22 -10.44 26.23
C ILE A 180 -3.40 -11.40 27.07
N THR A 181 -2.98 -12.52 26.48
CA THR A 181 -2.16 -13.52 27.17
C THR A 181 -0.78 -13.54 26.56
N TYR A 182 0.24 -13.39 27.39
CA TYR A 182 1.64 -13.31 27.00
C TYR A 182 2.33 -14.66 27.18
N TYR A 183 3.06 -15.09 26.17
CA TYR A 183 3.88 -16.29 26.18
C TYR A 183 5.28 -15.98 25.66
N ILE A 184 6.24 -16.80 26.07
CA ILE A 184 7.57 -16.86 25.49
C ILE A 184 7.75 -18.22 24.84
N LYS A 185 8.20 -18.21 23.59
CA LYS A 185 8.55 -19.41 22.84
C LYS A 185 10.06 -19.55 22.75
N GLU A 186 10.57 -20.63 23.30
CA GLU A 186 11.98 -21.03 23.22
C GLU A 186 12.02 -22.41 22.54
N HIS A 187 12.60 -22.46 21.35
CA HIS A 187 12.60 -23.66 20.50
C HIS A 187 11.17 -24.18 20.27
N ASP A 188 10.83 -25.36 20.74
CA ASP A 188 9.49 -25.99 20.62
C ASP A 188 8.61 -25.79 21.87
N SER A 189 9.12 -25.17 22.91
CA SER A 189 8.40 -24.92 24.16
C SER A 189 7.76 -23.53 24.15
N ILE A 190 6.48 -23.45 24.49
CA ILE A 190 5.75 -22.20 24.71
C ILE A 190 5.38 -22.14 26.19
N ARG A 191 5.87 -21.10 26.88
CA ARG A 191 5.69 -20.91 28.32
C ARG A 191 4.79 -19.69 28.55
N PHE A 192 3.77 -19.84 29.36
CA PHE A 192 2.93 -18.74 29.86
C PHE A 192 3.76 -17.76 30.70
N VAL A 193 3.51 -16.47 30.51
CA VAL A 193 4.16 -15.38 31.26
C VAL A 193 3.15 -14.62 32.09
N ASP A 194 2.12 -14.06 31.46
CA ASP A 194 1.14 -13.20 32.10
C ASP A 194 -0.18 -13.15 31.33
N GLN A 195 -1.24 -12.64 31.94
CA GLN A 195 -2.52 -12.39 31.32
C GLN A 195 -3.16 -11.13 31.87
N VAL A 196 -3.59 -10.22 31.00
CA VAL A 196 -4.21 -8.95 31.39
C VAL A 196 -5.52 -8.72 30.61
N PRO A 197 -6.57 -8.14 31.23
CA PRO A 197 -7.80 -7.78 30.55
C PRO A 197 -7.61 -6.52 29.69
N HIS A 198 -8.31 -6.42 28.53
CA HIS A 198 -8.19 -5.26 27.62
C HIS A 198 -9.47 -4.41 27.48
N TYR A 199 -10.61 -4.86 27.98
CA TYR A 199 -11.88 -4.12 28.07
C TYR A 199 -12.55 -3.69 26.76
N PHE A 200 -12.16 -4.22 25.59
CA PHE A 200 -12.81 -3.92 24.30
C PHE A 200 -14.09 -4.74 24.03
N LEU A 201 -14.47 -5.66 24.94
CA LEU A 201 -15.63 -6.56 24.84
C LEU A 201 -15.63 -7.50 23.64
N ASP A 202 -14.63 -7.44 22.81
CA ASP A 202 -14.38 -8.35 21.68
C ASP A 202 -12.89 -8.35 21.34
N VAL A 203 -12.44 -9.24 20.43
CA VAL A 203 -11.03 -9.29 20.03
C VAL A 203 -10.59 -7.92 19.50
N PRO A 204 -9.56 -7.27 20.09
CA PRO A 204 -9.17 -5.90 19.78
C PRO A 204 -8.35 -5.78 18.49
N VAL A 205 -8.82 -6.46 17.44
CA VAL A 205 -8.14 -6.54 16.15
C VAL A 205 -9.09 -6.17 15.02
N SER A 206 -8.62 -5.32 14.13
CA SER A 206 -9.27 -4.95 12.87
C SER A 206 -8.44 -5.42 11.68
N VAL A 207 -9.09 -5.99 10.66
CA VAL A 207 -8.42 -6.49 9.45
C VAL A 207 -8.90 -5.69 8.24
N TYR A 208 -7.97 -5.07 7.55
CA TYR A 208 -8.20 -4.23 6.37
C TYR A 208 -7.83 -5.01 5.11
N ILE A 209 -8.79 -5.70 4.51
CA ILE A 209 -8.55 -6.55 3.35
C ILE A 209 -8.57 -5.74 2.05
N ASN A 210 -7.68 -6.10 1.11
CA ASN A 210 -7.56 -5.46 -0.19
C ASN A 210 -8.68 -5.87 -1.16
N ASN A 211 -8.96 -7.16 -1.22
CA ASN A 211 -10.00 -7.79 -2.03
C ASN A 211 -10.43 -9.09 -1.37
N ASP A 212 -11.48 -9.75 -1.89
CA ASP A 212 -12.01 -10.99 -1.28
C ASP A 212 -10.99 -12.12 -1.26
N GLU A 213 -10.14 -12.20 -2.27
CA GLU A 213 -9.10 -13.22 -2.39
C GLU A 213 -7.86 -12.93 -1.54
N ARG A 214 -7.75 -11.73 -0.95
CA ARG A 214 -6.61 -11.23 -0.18
C ARG A 214 -5.29 -11.24 -0.97
N PHE A 215 -5.34 -10.87 -2.24
CA PHE A 215 -4.16 -10.62 -3.06
C PHE A 215 -3.67 -9.18 -2.94
N GLY A 216 -2.36 -9.00 -2.97
CA GLY A 216 -1.74 -7.69 -3.18
C GLY A 216 -1.97 -7.17 -4.60
N ASP A 217 -1.84 -5.84 -4.81
CA ASP A 217 -2.16 -5.20 -6.09
C ASP A 217 -1.27 -5.69 -7.24
N PHE A 218 0.00 -5.97 -6.97
CA PHE A 218 0.96 -6.44 -7.96
C PHE A 218 1.20 -7.96 -7.94
N GLU A 219 0.61 -8.68 -6.99
CA GLU A 219 0.92 -10.10 -6.77
C GLU A 219 0.64 -10.97 -7.99
N LYS A 220 -0.47 -10.71 -8.70
CA LYS A 220 -0.87 -11.48 -9.90
C LYS A 220 0.02 -11.20 -11.11
N ILE A 221 0.66 -10.04 -11.14
CA ILE A 221 1.52 -9.61 -12.27
C ILE A 221 3.02 -9.78 -11.99
N LYS A 222 3.36 -10.33 -10.82
CA LYS A 222 4.76 -10.62 -10.46
C LYS A 222 5.55 -11.36 -11.56
N PRO A 223 5.00 -12.38 -12.25
CA PRO A 223 5.70 -13.02 -13.36
C PRO A 223 6.04 -12.10 -14.55
N LEU A 224 5.23 -11.05 -14.78
CA LEU A 224 5.52 -10.04 -15.81
C LEU A 224 6.65 -9.12 -15.38
N ILE A 225 6.69 -8.73 -14.10
CA ILE A 225 7.79 -7.96 -13.53
C ILE A 225 9.08 -8.75 -13.63
N ASP A 226 9.07 -10.04 -13.27
CA ASP A 226 10.23 -10.93 -13.39
C ASP A 226 10.73 -11.05 -14.84
N ALA A 227 9.81 -11.15 -15.81
CA ALA A 227 10.14 -11.21 -17.22
C ALA A 227 10.77 -9.89 -17.72
N TYR A 228 10.25 -8.74 -17.25
CA TYR A 228 10.80 -7.43 -17.57
C TYR A 228 12.22 -7.27 -16.99
N ASP A 229 12.41 -7.57 -15.71
CA ASP A 229 13.67 -7.48 -15.00
C ASP A 229 14.74 -8.37 -15.66
N LYS A 230 14.35 -9.59 -16.03
CA LYS A 230 15.22 -10.53 -16.76
C LYS A 230 15.63 -9.97 -18.11
N THR A 231 14.67 -9.45 -18.88
CA THR A 231 14.92 -8.89 -20.22
C THR A 231 15.84 -7.67 -20.13
N GLN A 232 15.63 -6.79 -19.16
CA GLN A 232 16.45 -5.61 -18.91
C GLN A 232 17.89 -6.00 -18.53
N SER A 233 18.04 -6.98 -17.62
CA SER A 233 19.34 -7.47 -17.16
C SER A 233 20.11 -8.16 -18.29
N ASP A 234 19.45 -9.01 -19.08
CA ASP A 234 20.06 -9.71 -20.19
C ASP A 234 20.46 -8.72 -21.31
N SER A 235 19.66 -7.67 -21.56
CA SER A 235 20.02 -6.58 -22.47
C SER A 235 21.27 -5.84 -22.01
N ALA A 236 21.35 -5.48 -20.71
CA ALA A 236 22.53 -4.82 -20.16
C ALA A 236 23.78 -5.70 -20.28
N ASN A 237 23.64 -7.02 -20.02
CA ASN A 237 24.75 -7.97 -20.20
C ASN A 237 25.19 -8.06 -21.65
N ASP A 238 24.26 -8.07 -22.60
CA ASP A 238 24.58 -8.08 -24.03
C ASP A 238 25.32 -6.79 -24.42
N PHE A 239 24.85 -5.61 -24.02
CA PHE A 239 25.54 -4.33 -24.30
C PHE A 239 26.94 -4.28 -23.70
N GLU A 240 27.13 -4.71 -22.46
CA GLU A 240 28.46 -4.76 -21.84
C GLU A 240 29.39 -5.76 -22.55
N SER A 241 28.86 -6.88 -23.02
CA SER A 241 29.60 -7.87 -23.76
C SER A 241 30.06 -7.38 -25.15
N PHE A 242 29.41 -6.36 -25.74
CA PHE A 242 29.84 -5.75 -27.01
C PHE A 242 31.15 -4.98 -26.88
N THR A 243 31.46 -4.43 -25.73
CA THR A 243 32.75 -3.78 -25.48
C THR A 243 33.90 -4.78 -25.50
N HIS A 244 33.61 -6.08 -25.42
CA HIS A 244 34.54 -7.21 -25.47
C HIS A 244 34.25 -8.10 -26.69
N ALA A 245 33.99 -7.51 -27.86
CA ALA A 245 33.77 -8.25 -29.10
C ALA A 245 34.96 -9.14 -29.41
N TYR A 246 34.73 -10.41 -29.81
CA TYR A 246 35.79 -11.33 -30.22
C TYR A 246 36.29 -10.94 -31.60
N LEU A 247 37.60 -10.70 -31.71
CA LEU A 247 38.25 -10.55 -32.98
C LEU A 247 38.46 -11.97 -33.56
N VAL A 248 37.76 -12.27 -34.63
CA VAL A 248 37.97 -13.52 -35.38
C VAL A 248 38.94 -13.25 -36.50
N ILE A 249 40.07 -13.99 -36.50
CA ILE A 249 41.09 -13.94 -37.55
C ILE A 249 41.03 -15.27 -38.29
N SER A 250 40.77 -15.20 -39.59
CA SER A 250 40.71 -16.38 -40.47
C SER A 250 41.85 -16.37 -41.45
N GLY A 251 42.44 -17.56 -41.75
CA GLY A 251 43.52 -17.68 -42.70
C GLY A 251 44.92 -17.38 -42.18
N TYR A 252 45.08 -17.20 -40.85
CA TYR A 252 46.35 -16.91 -40.21
C TYR A 252 46.49 -17.70 -38.89
N LEU A 253 47.64 -18.39 -38.74
CA LEU A 253 48.02 -19.03 -37.48
C LEU A 253 48.78 -18.00 -36.63
N MET A 254 48.17 -17.55 -35.56
CA MET A 254 48.70 -16.53 -34.67
C MET A 254 49.49 -17.19 -33.54
N ASP A 255 50.74 -16.72 -33.33
CA ASP A 255 51.51 -17.04 -32.14
C ASP A 255 51.24 -16.03 -31.00
N GLU A 256 51.76 -16.34 -29.80
CA GLU A 256 51.54 -15.47 -28.62
C GLU A 256 52.13 -14.07 -28.75
N GLU A 257 53.18 -13.90 -29.58
CA GLU A 257 53.89 -12.63 -29.82
C GLU A 257 53.03 -11.72 -30.70
N SER A 258 52.49 -12.26 -31.78
CA SER A 258 51.55 -11.57 -32.68
C SER A 258 50.23 -11.17 -31.95
N ALA A 259 49.74 -12.00 -31.00
CA ALA A 259 48.58 -11.68 -30.21
C ALA A 259 48.83 -10.47 -29.28
N LYS A 260 50.01 -10.37 -28.66
CA LYS A 260 50.43 -9.24 -27.84
C LYS A 260 50.61 -7.95 -28.63
N ASP A 261 51.10 -8.07 -29.87
CA ASP A 261 51.26 -6.90 -30.76
C ASP A 261 49.93 -6.33 -31.20
N ILE A 262 48.91 -7.17 -31.41
CA ILE A 262 47.53 -6.71 -31.66
C ILE A 262 46.95 -5.98 -30.44
N GLU A 263 47.18 -6.51 -29.25
CA GLU A 263 46.70 -5.91 -27.99
C GLU A 263 47.36 -4.56 -27.72
N ASN A 264 48.66 -4.41 -28.02
CA ASN A 264 49.45 -3.22 -27.75
C ASN A 264 49.38 -2.14 -28.84
N GLN A 265 49.25 -2.53 -30.11
CA GLN A 265 49.35 -1.60 -31.25
C GLN A 265 48.08 -1.44 -32.05
N ASN A 266 47.01 -2.25 -31.76
CA ASN A 266 45.75 -2.29 -32.52
C ASN A 266 45.95 -2.49 -34.05
N ILE A 267 47.02 -3.17 -34.46
CA ILE A 267 47.37 -3.38 -35.87
C ILE A 267 47.34 -4.88 -36.15
N ILE A 268 46.65 -5.29 -37.23
CA ILE A 268 46.61 -6.64 -37.75
C ILE A 268 47.26 -6.61 -39.16
N ASN A 269 48.38 -7.30 -39.33
CA ASN A 269 49.04 -7.44 -40.62
C ASN A 269 48.80 -8.87 -41.18
N PHE A 270 48.21 -8.97 -42.35
CA PHE A 270 48.04 -10.21 -43.05
C PHE A 270 49.21 -10.39 -44.09
N THR A 271 49.87 -11.54 -44.08
CA THR A 271 50.88 -11.86 -45.00
C THR A 271 50.35 -12.41 -46.34
N ASP A 272 49.09 -12.83 -46.36
CA ASP A 272 48.37 -13.35 -47.52
C ASP A 272 47.09 -12.62 -47.83
N ASN A 273 46.73 -12.57 -49.14
CA ASN A 273 45.47 -11.91 -49.58
C ASN A 273 44.20 -12.65 -49.18
N GLU A 274 44.26 -13.79 -48.51
CA GLU A 274 43.11 -14.56 -48.03
C GLU A 274 42.81 -14.37 -46.54
N GLY A 275 43.66 -13.65 -45.79
CA GLY A 275 43.44 -13.33 -44.38
C GLY A 275 42.28 -12.34 -44.19
N LYS A 276 41.40 -12.66 -43.28
CA LYS A 276 40.28 -11.77 -42.85
C LYS A 276 40.29 -11.62 -41.34
N ALA A 277 40.11 -10.39 -40.89
CA ALA A 277 39.82 -10.09 -39.49
C ALA A 277 38.46 -9.41 -39.42
N GLU A 278 37.60 -9.95 -38.61
CA GLU A 278 36.28 -9.36 -38.34
C GLU A 278 35.91 -9.52 -36.86
N TYR A 279 35.21 -8.54 -36.34
CA TYR A 279 34.63 -8.69 -35.01
C TYR A 279 33.39 -9.57 -35.09
N LEU A 280 33.38 -10.65 -34.32
CA LEU A 280 32.19 -11.45 -34.15
C LEU A 280 31.21 -10.70 -33.22
N ILE A 281 30.29 -9.99 -33.83
CA ILE A 281 29.27 -9.21 -33.13
C ILE A 281 27.98 -10.01 -33.17
N LYS A 282 27.34 -10.21 -31.99
CA LYS A 282 25.98 -10.72 -31.92
C LYS A 282 25.04 -9.66 -32.52
N ASN A 283 24.36 -9.99 -33.59
CA ASN A 283 23.38 -9.08 -34.19
C ASN A 283 22.19 -8.98 -33.24
N ILE A 284 22.11 -7.90 -32.42
CA ILE A 284 20.99 -7.64 -31.56
C ILE A 284 19.86 -7.09 -32.42
N GLN A 285 18.71 -7.75 -32.37
CA GLN A 285 17.47 -7.22 -32.98
C GLN A 285 16.86 -6.19 -32.02
N ASP A 286 17.46 -4.99 -31.92
CA ASP A 286 17.06 -3.93 -30.98
C ASP A 286 15.56 -3.62 -31.05
N SER A 287 15.00 -3.53 -32.25
CA SER A 287 13.58 -3.25 -32.41
C SER A 287 12.66 -4.37 -31.88
N ALA A 288 13.06 -5.62 -32.02
CA ALA A 288 12.28 -6.74 -31.46
C ALA A 288 12.34 -6.76 -29.94
N LEU A 289 13.51 -6.46 -29.37
CA LEU A 289 13.73 -6.39 -27.93
C LEU A 289 12.95 -5.22 -27.30
N GLU A 290 13.04 -4.02 -27.90
CA GLU A 290 12.30 -2.85 -27.44
C GLU A 290 10.77 -3.06 -27.56
N ASN A 291 10.30 -3.67 -28.66
CA ASN A 291 8.89 -4.02 -28.78
C ASN A 291 8.43 -5.01 -27.70
N TYR A 292 9.29 -5.96 -27.32
CA TYR A 292 8.97 -6.90 -26.25
C TYR A 292 8.91 -6.23 -24.88
N LYS A 293 9.89 -5.36 -24.55
CA LYS A 293 9.89 -4.57 -23.29
C LYS A 293 8.66 -3.67 -23.21
N ASN A 294 8.35 -2.94 -24.28
CA ASN A 294 7.17 -2.10 -24.36
C ASN A 294 5.86 -2.90 -24.18
N ARG A 295 5.83 -4.13 -24.71
CA ARG A 295 4.69 -5.02 -24.49
C ARG A 295 4.56 -5.43 -23.04
N LEU A 296 5.66 -5.81 -22.37
CA LEU A 296 5.67 -6.16 -20.94
C LEU A 296 5.26 -4.98 -20.07
N ASP A 297 5.79 -3.78 -20.33
CA ASP A 297 5.43 -2.56 -19.62
C ASP A 297 3.91 -2.27 -19.75
N ASN A 298 3.38 -2.31 -20.97
CA ASN A 298 1.96 -2.11 -21.21
C ASN A 298 1.09 -3.17 -20.51
N ASP A 299 1.51 -4.44 -20.53
CA ASP A 299 0.77 -5.54 -19.90
C ASP A 299 0.84 -5.42 -18.36
N ILE A 300 1.98 -4.99 -17.77
CA ILE A 300 2.10 -4.69 -16.32
C ILE A 300 1.08 -3.62 -15.91
N HIS A 301 1.03 -2.49 -16.60
CA HIS A 301 0.09 -1.40 -16.31
C HIS A 301 -1.37 -1.82 -16.55
N ARG A 302 -1.63 -2.54 -17.64
CA ARG A 302 -2.96 -3.02 -17.97
C ARG A 302 -3.52 -4.00 -16.93
N PHE A 303 -2.73 -4.98 -16.52
CA PHE A 303 -3.21 -6.04 -15.63
C PHE A 303 -3.14 -5.66 -14.15
N SER A 304 -2.31 -4.67 -13.77
CA SER A 304 -2.38 -4.04 -12.46
C SER A 304 -3.57 -3.09 -12.29
N CYS A 305 -4.23 -2.69 -13.38
CA CYS A 305 -5.22 -1.62 -13.41
C CYS A 305 -4.68 -0.24 -13.00
N VAL A 306 -3.37 -0.08 -12.89
CA VAL A 306 -2.70 1.19 -12.54
C VAL A 306 -2.06 1.77 -13.78
N PRO A 307 -2.52 2.92 -14.28
CA PRO A 307 -2.01 3.52 -15.50
C PRO A 307 -0.57 4.02 -15.33
N ASN A 308 0.19 4.05 -16.43
CA ASN A 308 1.48 4.72 -16.47
C ASN A 308 1.26 6.24 -16.48
N MET A 309 1.45 6.89 -15.32
CA MET A 309 1.26 8.33 -15.16
C MET A 309 2.36 9.16 -15.85
N SER A 310 3.48 8.54 -16.24
CA SER A 310 4.58 9.20 -16.97
C SER A 310 4.35 9.23 -18.48
N ASP A 311 3.32 8.55 -19.02
CA ASP A 311 3.01 8.56 -20.44
C ASP A 311 2.59 9.99 -20.89
N GLU A 312 3.20 10.50 -21.96
CA GLU A 312 2.85 11.81 -22.58
C GLU A 312 1.36 11.97 -22.86
N LYS A 313 0.64 10.85 -23.04
CA LYS A 313 -0.82 10.86 -23.19
C LYS A 313 -1.56 11.35 -21.93
N PHE A 314 -0.92 11.37 -20.75
CA PHE A 314 -1.48 11.98 -19.55
C PHE A 314 -1.19 13.48 -19.46
N SER A 315 -0.07 13.96 -20.02
CA SER A 315 0.40 15.34 -19.91
C SER A 315 -0.26 16.29 -20.93
N ASN A 316 -0.76 15.78 -22.06
CA ASN A 316 -1.37 16.60 -23.10
C ASN A 316 -2.82 16.95 -22.77
N ASN A 317 -3.15 18.23 -22.55
CA ASN A 317 -4.46 18.91 -22.46
C ASN A 317 -5.72 18.02 -22.60
N SER A 318 -5.73 16.90 -21.87
CA SER A 318 -6.87 15.97 -21.87
C SER A 318 -8.02 16.62 -21.10
N SER A 319 -9.22 16.69 -21.68
CA SER A 319 -10.42 17.11 -20.94
C SER A 319 -10.63 16.22 -19.70
N GLY A 320 -11.28 16.74 -18.67
CA GLY A 320 -11.58 15.98 -17.45
C GLY A 320 -12.29 14.65 -17.75
N VAL A 321 -13.12 14.61 -18.80
CA VAL A 321 -13.77 13.37 -19.28
C VAL A 321 -12.75 12.36 -19.83
N ALA A 322 -11.78 12.81 -20.64
CA ALA A 322 -10.74 11.93 -21.19
C ALA A 322 -9.83 11.37 -20.07
N LEU A 323 -9.52 12.19 -19.08
CA LEU A 323 -8.76 11.76 -17.89
C LEU A 323 -9.54 10.72 -17.07
N SER A 324 -10.85 10.92 -16.90
CA SER A 324 -11.72 9.97 -16.18
C SER A 324 -11.76 8.60 -16.86
N TYR A 325 -11.79 8.54 -18.20
CA TYR A 325 -11.69 7.27 -18.94
C TYR A 325 -10.33 6.57 -18.71
N LYS A 326 -9.23 7.32 -18.68
CA LYS A 326 -7.90 6.75 -18.42
C LYS A 326 -7.77 6.20 -17.01
N LEU A 327 -8.43 6.81 -16.04
CA LEU A 327 -8.42 6.39 -14.62
C LEU A 327 -9.50 5.34 -14.29
N MET A 328 -10.39 5.00 -15.22
CA MET A 328 -11.54 4.12 -14.96
C MET A 328 -11.15 2.75 -14.38
N SER A 329 -10.06 2.15 -14.88
CA SER A 329 -9.57 0.86 -14.36
C SER A 329 -9.08 0.98 -12.92
N LEU A 330 -8.37 2.05 -12.60
CA LEU A 330 -7.90 2.35 -11.25
C LEU A 330 -9.08 2.67 -10.31
N GLU A 331 -10.09 3.42 -10.77
CA GLU A 331 -11.29 3.70 -9.99
C GLU A 331 -12.06 2.42 -9.64
N ASN A 332 -12.21 1.49 -10.59
CA ASN A 332 -12.85 0.21 -10.33
C ASN A 332 -12.07 -0.63 -9.31
N LEU A 333 -10.75 -0.67 -9.42
CA LEU A 333 -9.88 -1.33 -8.44
C LEU A 333 -10.06 -0.71 -7.04
N VAL A 334 -9.98 0.61 -6.96
CA VAL A 334 -10.06 1.35 -5.70
C VAL A 334 -11.47 1.29 -5.10
N GLY A 335 -12.53 1.25 -5.91
CA GLY A 335 -13.89 1.04 -5.42
C GLY A 335 -14.06 -0.30 -4.66
N ILE A 336 -13.40 -1.36 -5.13
CA ILE A 336 -13.38 -2.65 -4.42
C ILE A 336 -12.60 -2.52 -3.10
N LYS A 337 -11.42 -1.88 -3.14
CA LYS A 337 -10.59 -1.65 -1.94
C LYS A 337 -11.36 -0.84 -0.88
N GLU A 338 -12.03 0.23 -1.29
CA GLU A 338 -12.84 1.07 -0.40
C GLU A 338 -13.91 0.26 0.33
N ALA A 339 -14.71 -0.52 -0.42
CA ALA A 339 -15.77 -1.33 0.17
C ALA A 339 -15.26 -2.31 1.23
N LYS A 340 -14.02 -2.80 1.07
CA LYS A 340 -13.38 -3.70 2.02
C LYS A 340 -12.71 -2.94 3.17
N PHE A 341 -12.02 -1.86 2.90
CA PHE A 341 -11.36 -1.02 3.90
C PHE A 341 -12.35 -0.39 4.87
N ARG A 342 -13.50 0.05 4.36
CA ARG A 342 -14.64 0.55 5.15
C ARG A 342 -15.04 -0.41 6.28
N LYS A 343 -15.04 -1.73 6.04
CA LYS A 343 -15.33 -2.72 7.08
C LYS A 343 -14.33 -2.71 8.22
N GLY A 344 -13.05 -2.52 7.90
CA GLY A 344 -11.99 -2.38 8.91
C GLY A 344 -12.20 -1.13 9.77
N LEU A 345 -12.52 0.03 9.15
CA LEU A 345 -12.80 1.26 9.88
C LEU A 345 -14.05 1.14 10.77
N LEU A 346 -15.12 0.53 10.28
CA LEU A 346 -16.31 0.29 11.08
C LEU A 346 -16.01 -0.64 12.26
N ARG A 347 -15.13 -1.64 12.08
CA ARG A 347 -14.67 -2.49 13.19
C ARG A 347 -13.86 -1.71 14.23
N ARG A 348 -12.99 -0.80 13.79
CA ARG A 348 -12.27 0.13 14.69
C ARG A 348 -13.25 0.94 15.52
N LEU A 349 -14.22 1.58 14.87
CA LEU A 349 -15.24 2.38 15.56
C LEU A 349 -16.07 1.54 16.53
N GLU A 350 -16.44 0.32 16.17
CA GLU A 350 -17.14 -0.62 17.07
C GLU A 350 -16.34 -0.89 18.35
N LEU A 351 -15.06 -1.21 18.22
CA LEU A 351 -14.18 -1.47 19.37
C LEU A 351 -13.99 -0.22 20.24
N MET A 352 -13.87 0.98 19.63
CA MET A 352 -13.82 2.25 20.35
C MET A 352 -15.09 2.50 21.13
N CYS A 353 -16.26 2.33 20.51
CA CYS A 353 -17.57 2.49 21.19
C CYS A 353 -17.72 1.49 22.35
N ASN A 354 -17.29 0.23 22.16
CA ASN A 354 -17.35 -0.79 23.21
C ASN A 354 -16.52 -0.39 24.43
N PHE A 355 -15.30 0.11 24.23
CA PHE A 355 -14.43 0.57 25.31
C PHE A 355 -15.01 1.82 25.99
N LEU A 356 -15.44 2.82 25.22
CA LEU A 356 -16.00 4.04 25.74
C LEU A 356 -17.29 3.78 26.54
N LYS A 357 -18.10 2.80 26.16
CA LYS A 357 -19.26 2.36 26.93
C LYS A 357 -18.89 1.94 28.35
N ILE A 358 -17.77 1.25 28.52
CA ILE A 358 -17.27 0.88 29.85
C ILE A 358 -16.71 2.09 30.59
N LYS A 359 -15.88 2.92 29.91
CA LYS A 359 -15.16 4.04 30.53
C LYS A 359 -16.10 5.17 30.94
N THR A 360 -17.09 5.52 30.12
CA THR A 360 -17.96 6.69 30.29
C THR A 360 -19.40 6.33 30.65
N ASN A 361 -19.79 5.07 30.65
CA ASN A 361 -21.15 4.57 30.82
C ASN A 361 -22.15 5.21 29.83
N SER A 362 -21.70 5.63 28.65
CA SER A 362 -22.53 6.22 27.59
C SER A 362 -22.78 5.21 26.47
N GLU A 363 -24.01 5.13 25.98
CA GLU A 363 -24.33 4.30 24.82
C GLU A 363 -24.10 5.11 23.55
N MET A 364 -23.13 4.66 22.75
CA MET A 364 -22.82 5.21 21.42
C MET A 364 -22.96 4.10 20.36
N SER A 365 -23.59 4.43 19.24
CA SER A 365 -23.73 3.50 18.12
C SER A 365 -22.74 3.87 17.03
N TYR A 366 -21.75 3.02 16.77
CA TYR A 366 -20.80 3.19 15.67
C TYR A 366 -21.46 3.23 14.29
N MET A 367 -22.69 2.70 14.15
CA MET A 367 -23.43 2.68 12.88
C MET A 367 -23.86 4.08 12.42
N GLU A 368 -23.90 5.06 13.31
CA GLU A 368 -24.24 6.45 13.00
C GLU A 368 -23.07 7.22 12.38
N ILE A 369 -21.84 6.67 12.51
CA ILE A 369 -20.62 7.26 12.01
C ILE A 369 -20.20 6.49 10.75
N GLN A 370 -20.29 7.10 9.58
CA GLN A 370 -19.93 6.46 8.32
C GLN A 370 -18.68 7.10 7.72
N PRO A 371 -17.64 6.31 7.39
CA PRO A 371 -16.45 6.83 6.74
C PRO A 371 -16.75 7.25 5.29
N ILE A 372 -16.26 8.41 4.90
CA ILE A 372 -16.36 9.00 3.56
C ILE A 372 -14.96 9.06 2.97
N PHE A 373 -14.81 8.53 1.77
CA PHE A 373 -13.54 8.51 1.04
C PHE A 373 -13.58 9.49 -0.12
N THR A 374 -12.63 10.40 -0.15
CA THR A 374 -12.47 11.37 -1.23
C THR A 374 -11.24 10.99 -2.07
N ARG A 375 -11.45 10.82 -3.40
CA ARG A 375 -10.37 10.47 -4.32
C ARG A 375 -9.40 11.63 -4.53
N ASN A 376 -8.12 11.33 -4.53
CA ASN A 376 -7.10 12.28 -4.93
C ASN A 376 -6.95 12.27 -6.47
N LYS A 377 -7.88 12.94 -7.15
CA LYS A 377 -7.89 13.05 -8.63
C LYS A 377 -7.26 14.38 -9.05
N PRO A 378 -6.41 14.38 -10.10
CA PRO A 378 -6.08 15.64 -10.77
C PRO A 378 -7.36 16.20 -11.40
N PHE A 379 -7.59 17.49 -11.27
CA PHE A 379 -8.75 18.19 -11.82
C PHE A 379 -8.33 19.49 -12.50
N ASN A 380 -9.19 19.97 -13.40
CA ASN A 380 -9.01 21.26 -14.06
C ASN A 380 -9.86 22.32 -13.32
N ASP A 381 -9.18 23.22 -12.61
CA ASP A 381 -9.83 24.28 -11.82
C ASP A 381 -10.85 25.10 -12.62
N THR A 382 -10.51 25.44 -13.86
CA THR A 382 -11.40 26.20 -14.74
C THR A 382 -12.67 25.43 -15.10
N GLU A 383 -12.57 24.14 -15.42
CA GLU A 383 -13.71 23.31 -15.77
C GLU A 383 -14.64 23.08 -14.56
N ILE A 384 -14.06 22.99 -13.35
CA ILE A 384 -14.84 22.87 -12.11
C ILE A 384 -15.57 24.18 -11.81
N ALA A 385 -14.85 25.29 -11.85
CA ALA A 385 -15.43 26.62 -11.61
C ALA A 385 -16.59 26.90 -12.58
N ASP A 386 -16.41 26.60 -13.86
CA ASP A 386 -17.46 26.73 -14.89
C ASP A 386 -18.67 25.82 -14.60
N THR A 387 -18.41 24.59 -14.17
CA THR A 387 -19.47 23.62 -13.84
C THR A 387 -20.26 24.08 -12.62
N MET A 388 -19.58 24.49 -11.56
CA MET A 388 -20.22 25.01 -10.33
C MET A 388 -21.06 26.26 -10.64
N GLN A 389 -20.53 27.19 -11.44
CA GLN A 389 -21.25 28.37 -11.88
C GLN A 389 -22.54 28.01 -12.65
N LYS A 390 -22.48 27.04 -13.56
CA LYS A 390 -23.65 26.57 -14.33
C LYS A 390 -24.69 25.84 -13.51
N LEU A 391 -24.27 25.19 -12.43
CA LEU A 391 -25.17 24.47 -11.52
C LEU A 391 -25.79 25.37 -10.46
N THR A 392 -25.22 26.57 -10.22
CA THR A 392 -25.75 27.55 -9.29
C THR A 392 -27.17 27.98 -9.72
N GLY A 393 -28.13 27.86 -8.82
CA GLY A 393 -29.54 28.11 -9.05
C GLY A 393 -30.34 26.92 -9.65
N ILE A 394 -29.67 25.82 -9.99
CA ILE A 394 -30.29 24.55 -10.45
C ILE A 394 -30.30 23.53 -9.30
N LEU A 395 -29.18 23.41 -8.58
CA LEU A 395 -29.01 22.50 -7.45
C LEU A 395 -28.92 23.29 -6.15
N SER A 396 -29.15 22.62 -5.01
CA SER A 396 -28.93 23.23 -3.71
C SER A 396 -27.44 23.55 -3.51
N GLU A 397 -27.17 24.57 -2.72
CA GLU A 397 -25.80 25.00 -2.40
C GLU A 397 -25.00 23.89 -1.74
N GLU A 398 -25.62 23.14 -0.84
CA GLU A 398 -25.02 21.94 -0.23
C GLU A 398 -24.54 20.92 -1.26
N THR A 399 -25.36 20.62 -2.27
CA THR A 399 -25.00 19.70 -3.35
C THR A 399 -23.85 20.24 -4.21
N ILE A 400 -23.84 21.54 -4.48
CA ILE A 400 -22.75 22.17 -5.27
C ILE A 400 -21.43 22.12 -4.48
N LEU A 401 -21.46 22.42 -3.18
CA LEU A 401 -20.28 22.32 -2.32
C LEU A 401 -19.79 20.87 -2.21
N ALA A 402 -20.70 19.89 -2.14
CA ALA A 402 -20.34 18.48 -2.14
C ALA A 402 -19.67 18.00 -3.44
N LEU A 403 -19.91 18.67 -4.55
CA LEU A 403 -19.24 18.40 -5.83
C LEU A 403 -17.88 19.11 -5.97
N SER A 404 -17.57 20.04 -5.05
CA SER A 404 -16.34 20.82 -5.06
C SER A 404 -15.17 20.01 -4.49
N PRO A 405 -14.06 19.86 -5.23
CA PRO A 405 -12.85 19.24 -4.71
C PRO A 405 -12.08 20.11 -3.69
N TYR A 406 -12.50 21.36 -3.51
CA TYR A 406 -11.91 22.31 -2.57
C TYR A 406 -12.55 22.27 -1.18
N VAL A 407 -13.68 21.57 -1.04
CA VAL A 407 -14.45 21.49 0.20
C VAL A 407 -14.37 20.06 0.72
N ASP A 408 -13.66 19.89 1.83
CA ASP A 408 -13.51 18.57 2.47
C ASP A 408 -14.69 18.28 3.42
N ASP A 409 -15.26 19.31 4.04
CA ASP A 409 -16.43 19.22 4.92
C ASP A 409 -17.47 20.27 4.54
N VAL A 410 -18.53 19.79 3.91
CA VAL A 410 -19.64 20.62 3.41
C VAL A 410 -20.41 21.31 4.52
N ALA A 411 -20.63 20.62 5.67
CA ALA A 411 -21.37 21.18 6.79
C ALA A 411 -20.62 22.35 7.43
N SER A 412 -19.33 22.18 7.65
CA SER A 412 -18.43 23.20 8.19
C SER A 412 -18.30 24.40 7.25
N GLU A 413 -18.30 24.18 5.93
CA GLU A 413 -18.24 25.25 4.93
C GLU A 413 -19.56 26.04 4.86
N MET A 414 -20.68 25.35 4.94
CA MET A 414 -21.98 26.01 5.00
C MET A 414 -22.16 26.85 6.27
N GLU A 415 -21.65 26.37 7.41
CA GLU A 415 -21.66 27.11 8.65
C GLU A 415 -20.77 28.36 8.59
N ARG A 416 -19.55 28.24 8.03
CA ARG A 416 -18.65 29.39 7.79
C ARG A 416 -19.33 30.44 6.91
N LYS A 417 -19.93 30.02 5.81
CA LYS A 417 -20.62 30.92 4.89
C LYS A 417 -21.83 31.60 5.54
N LYS A 418 -22.56 30.91 6.40
CA LYS A 418 -23.66 31.49 7.17
C LYS A 418 -23.17 32.53 8.17
N ASN A 419 -22.05 32.26 8.84
CA ASN A 419 -21.43 33.20 9.78
C ASN A 419 -20.88 34.45 9.07
N GLU A 420 -20.28 34.29 7.89
CA GLU A 420 -19.85 35.41 7.04
C GLU A 420 -21.05 36.28 6.58
N ALA A 421 -22.13 35.64 6.15
CA ALA A 421 -23.34 36.36 5.78
C ALA A 421 -23.94 37.16 6.97
N ASN A 422 -23.97 36.55 8.16
CA ASN A 422 -24.46 37.22 9.35
C ASN A 422 -23.58 38.43 9.78
N SER A 423 -22.24 38.28 9.70
CA SER A 423 -21.31 39.38 9.98
C SER A 423 -21.46 40.55 9.00
N LEU A 424 -21.68 40.27 7.72
CA LEU A 424 -21.96 41.30 6.72
C LEU A 424 -23.30 42.04 6.96
N TYR A 425 -24.29 41.33 7.51
CA TYR A 425 -25.55 41.96 7.92
C TYR A 425 -25.37 42.88 9.16
N GLU A 426 -24.57 42.43 10.14
CA GLU A 426 -24.29 43.24 11.36
C GLU A 426 -23.48 44.49 11.04
N ASP A 427 -22.45 44.40 10.17
CA ASP A 427 -21.66 45.54 9.71
C ASP A 427 -22.49 46.56 8.91
N ASN A 428 -23.41 46.11 8.07
CA ASN A 428 -24.29 47.00 7.32
C ASN A 428 -25.35 47.68 8.20
N TYR A 429 -25.78 47.06 9.32
CA TYR A 429 -26.68 47.69 10.27
C TYR A 429 -25.98 48.68 11.18
N SER A 430 -24.72 48.47 11.50
CA SER A 430 -23.91 49.44 12.28
C SER A 430 -23.57 50.71 11.50
N ASP A 431 -23.44 50.60 10.15
CA ASP A 431 -23.16 51.75 9.27
C ASP A 431 -24.39 52.60 8.94
N LEU A 432 -25.61 52.04 9.18
CA LEU A 432 -26.89 52.76 9.06
C LEU A 432 -27.25 53.49 10.38
N GLY A 433 -26.26 54.19 10.98
CA GLY A 433 -26.37 54.93 12.22
C GLY A 433 -27.78 55.39 12.57
N MET A 434 -28.49 54.68 13.43
CA MET A 434 -29.54 55.27 14.23
C MET A 434 -28.90 55.95 15.45
N GLU A 435 -28.65 57.23 15.32
CA GLU A 435 -28.51 58.12 16.46
C GLU A 435 -29.76 57.96 17.34
N ASN A 436 -29.60 57.30 18.49
CA ASN A 436 -30.58 57.38 19.55
C ASN A 436 -30.60 58.85 20.06
N THR A 437 -31.51 59.62 19.56
CA THR A 437 -31.95 60.86 20.24
C THR A 437 -32.79 60.44 21.45
N GLU A 438 -32.14 60.17 22.56
CA GLU A 438 -32.76 60.39 23.87
C GLU A 438 -32.58 61.83 24.20
N ASN A 439 -33.66 62.58 24.10
CA ASN A 439 -33.83 63.86 24.78
C ASN A 439 -35.27 64.00 25.20
N GLU A 440 -35.39 64.22 26.57
CA GLU A 440 -36.48 64.66 27.42
C GLU A 440 -37.47 63.62 27.97
#